data_f3ea1bfd6d26a7314c65321ea529e271
#
_entry.id   f3ea1bfd6d26a7314c65321ea529e271
#
_cell.length_a   1.000
_cell.length_b   1.000
_cell.length_c   1.000
_cell.angle_alpha   90.00
_cell.angle_beta   90.00
_cell.angle_gamma   90.00
#
_symmetry.space_group_name_H-M   'P 1'
#
loop_
_entity.id
_entity.type
_entity.pdbx_description
1 polymer ?
#
loop_
_entity_poly.entity_id
_entity_poly.type
_entity_poly.pdbx_seq_one_letter_code
_entity_poly.pdbx_strand_id
1 'polypeptide(L)'
;MRKIAIVFAIILLYGIKGIAQQTEQNHAERFEQLGNSLRSPNVYRTASGAPGHMYWQQKADHEIEVELNDEKQSIKGWQKVTYHNYSPDPLSYLWIQLDQNERAKDSNTPKVTENKITQKMTLPQIQGILWHDQDLGYKIISVKDLGGKDIPVTINKTMMRVNLPEPIKPGGKIEFTMDWTFNIHDRIGFIGGRPGYEYFEKDGNYLYTMAEWFPRMAVYSDFQGWQNKQFMGRGEFALTFGDYKVKITAPADHMLGATGVLQNPESVLSPLELKRWEDAKKSYDKPVIIRTQAESEKLEKGRSKDKKTWIYHAENVRDFAWTSSRKLIWDAMAVKQQNRDVMAMSYYGKEGNPLWEQYSTRVVAHTIKSYGSKTFDYPYPVAISVEASNGMEYPMICFNYGRPDVDGTYSDAVKYGMISVIIHEVGHNFFPMIVNSDERQWSWMDEGLNTFMQFMAEQEWDRNYPSRRGPAHKIVPYMRSEKHLLEPIMTNSENIIQFGPNAYAKPATALNILRETVMGRELFDYAFKQYSTRWMFKHPTPDDFFRTMEDASAVDLDWYWRGWFYKTEPVDISIESANWFKLDNRSPAE
;
A
#
# COMPACT_ATOMS: atom_id res chain seq x y z
N MET A 1 54.63 -13.93 -42.36
CA MET A 1 53.36 -13.20 -42.09
C MET A 1 52.10 -14.06 -42.30
N ARG A 2 51.94 -14.89 -43.36
CA ARG A 2 50.73 -15.75 -43.53
C ARG A 2 50.55 -16.86 -42.50
N LYS A 3 51.63 -17.46 -41.93
CA LYS A 3 51.52 -18.49 -40.90
C LYS A 3 51.12 -17.98 -39.52
N ILE A 4 51.44 -16.72 -39.19
CA ILE A 4 51.05 -16.06 -37.93
C ILE A 4 49.56 -15.68 -37.96
N ALA A 5 49.03 -15.26 -39.10
CA ALA A 5 47.62 -14.92 -39.27
C ALA A 5 46.68 -16.16 -39.11
N ILE A 6 47.17 -17.33 -39.55
CA ILE A 6 46.40 -18.61 -39.42
C ILE A 6 46.34 -19.07 -37.94
N VAL A 7 47.42 -18.89 -37.17
CA VAL A 7 47.44 -19.25 -35.74
C VAL A 7 46.55 -18.29 -34.95
N PHE A 8 46.51 -17.00 -35.26
CA PHE A 8 45.60 -16.03 -34.63
C PHE A 8 44.11 -16.30 -34.98
N ALA A 9 43.81 -16.70 -36.22
CA ALA A 9 42.46 -17.06 -36.63
C ALA A 9 41.98 -18.35 -35.96
N ILE A 10 42.87 -19.33 -35.73
CA ILE A 10 42.52 -20.55 -35.00
C ILE A 10 42.31 -20.28 -33.51
N ILE A 11 43.11 -19.39 -32.88
CA ILE A 11 42.94 -18.98 -31.48
C ILE A 11 41.64 -18.17 -31.30
N LEU A 12 41.24 -17.30 -32.25
CA LEU A 12 39.98 -16.61 -32.24
C LEU A 12 38.78 -17.57 -32.41
N LEU A 13 38.89 -18.60 -33.25
CA LEU A 13 37.84 -19.60 -33.45
C LEU A 13 37.66 -20.55 -32.25
N TYR A 14 38.74 -20.85 -31.51
CA TYR A 14 38.64 -21.58 -30.24
C TYR A 14 38.21 -20.71 -29.05
N GLY A 15 38.53 -19.41 -29.07
CA GLY A 15 38.11 -18.44 -28.06
C GLY A 15 36.60 -18.12 -28.12
N ILE A 16 35.96 -18.26 -29.30
CA ILE A 16 34.51 -18.01 -29.46
C ILE A 16 33.64 -19.22 -29.07
N LYS A 17 34.21 -20.41 -29.00
CA LYS A 17 33.48 -21.59 -28.46
C LYS A 17 33.45 -21.68 -26.93
N GLY A 18 34.18 -20.80 -26.24
CA GLY A 18 34.25 -20.79 -24.78
C GLY A 18 33.22 -19.91 -24.07
N ILE A 19 32.32 -19.21 -24.78
CA ILE A 19 31.40 -18.25 -24.19
C ILE A 19 29.92 -18.67 -24.27
N ALA A 20 29.66 -19.91 -24.66
CA ALA A 20 28.31 -20.48 -24.60
C ALA A 20 28.32 -21.88 -23.97
N GLN A 21 29.01 -22.05 -22.86
CA GLN A 21 28.56 -23.03 -21.89
C GLN A 21 27.35 -22.38 -21.23
N GLN A 22 26.14 -22.73 -21.73
CA GLN A 22 25.02 -22.84 -20.82
C GLN A 22 25.54 -23.73 -19.69
N THR A 23 25.81 -23.14 -18.54
CA THR A 23 25.95 -23.91 -17.31
C THR A 23 24.66 -24.71 -17.21
N GLU A 24 24.76 -26.03 -17.44
CA GLU A 24 23.70 -26.92 -16.98
C GLU A 24 23.47 -26.53 -15.56
N GLN A 25 22.27 -26.00 -15.27
CA GLN A 25 21.95 -25.59 -13.91
C GLN A 25 22.08 -26.84 -13.05
N ASN A 26 23.08 -26.85 -12.21
CA ASN A 26 23.34 -27.96 -11.32
C ASN A 26 22.10 -28.14 -10.45
N HIS A 27 21.46 -29.30 -10.50
CA HIS A 27 20.30 -29.62 -9.68
C HIS A 27 20.55 -29.33 -8.19
N ALA A 28 21.79 -29.45 -7.73
CA ALA A 28 22.20 -29.12 -6.36
C ALA A 28 21.94 -27.66 -6.00
N GLU A 29 22.08 -26.69 -6.93
CA GLU A 29 21.84 -25.27 -6.66
C GLU A 29 20.38 -24.95 -6.33
N ARG A 30 19.43 -25.78 -6.74
CA ARG A 30 18.01 -25.61 -6.45
C ARG A 30 17.68 -25.86 -4.98
N PHE A 31 18.49 -26.65 -4.30
CA PHE A 31 18.33 -27.03 -2.90
C PHE A 31 19.39 -26.37 -2.00
N GLU A 32 20.20 -25.47 -2.55
CA GLU A 32 21.17 -24.71 -1.77
C GLU A 32 20.44 -23.81 -0.77
N GLN A 33 20.94 -23.78 0.46
CA GLN A 33 20.40 -22.96 1.53
C GLN A 33 20.58 -21.48 1.20
N LEU A 34 19.58 -20.64 1.56
CA LEU A 34 19.60 -19.19 1.32
C LEU A 34 20.51 -18.42 2.27
N GLY A 35 21.14 -19.09 3.25
CA GLY A 35 21.96 -18.44 4.26
C GLY A 35 23.04 -17.50 3.73
N ASN A 36 23.56 -17.76 2.52
CA ASN A 36 24.53 -16.88 1.85
C ASN A 36 23.88 -15.70 1.10
N SER A 37 22.57 -15.76 0.83
CA SER A 37 21.81 -14.72 0.12
C SER A 37 21.08 -13.77 1.08
N LEU A 38 20.66 -14.28 2.24
CA LEU A 38 20.02 -13.51 3.28
C LEU A 38 21.06 -12.72 4.09
N ARG A 39 20.68 -11.54 4.59
CA ARG A 39 21.57 -10.76 5.48
C ARG A 39 21.94 -11.55 6.73
N SER A 40 23.19 -11.43 7.17
CA SER A 40 23.63 -12.06 8.40
C SER A 40 22.83 -11.55 9.61
N PRO A 41 22.37 -12.46 10.50
CA PRO A 41 21.73 -12.05 11.74
C PRO A 41 22.66 -11.20 12.60
N ASN A 42 22.06 -10.28 13.36
CA ASN A 42 22.80 -9.38 14.26
C ASN A 42 21.95 -9.01 15.50
N VAL A 43 22.43 -8.05 16.29
CA VAL A 43 21.74 -7.61 17.50
C VAL A 43 20.42 -6.88 17.25
N TYR A 44 20.18 -6.41 16.02
CA TYR A 44 18.95 -5.72 15.62
C TYR A 44 17.93 -6.67 14.99
N ARG A 45 18.40 -7.73 14.28
CA ARG A 45 17.57 -8.72 13.59
C ARG A 45 18.12 -10.12 13.81
N THR A 46 17.35 -10.96 14.45
CA THR A 46 17.78 -12.30 14.87
C THR A 46 17.73 -13.33 13.75
N ALA A 47 18.40 -14.46 13.94
CA ALA A 47 18.32 -15.61 13.03
C ALA A 47 16.91 -16.21 12.94
N SER A 48 16.07 -16.02 13.97
CA SER A 48 14.67 -16.44 13.97
C SER A 48 13.73 -15.50 13.21
N GLY A 49 14.24 -14.46 12.54
CA GLY A 49 13.43 -13.46 11.86
C GLY A 49 12.71 -12.49 12.81
N ALA A 50 13.00 -12.53 14.10
CA ALA A 50 12.43 -11.60 15.08
C ALA A 50 13.28 -10.32 15.22
N PRO A 51 12.67 -9.18 15.64
CA PRO A 51 13.45 -8.04 16.08
C PRO A 51 14.40 -8.44 17.20
N GLY A 52 15.66 -8.02 17.11
CA GLY A 52 16.69 -8.29 18.13
C GLY A 52 16.54 -7.39 19.36
N HIS A 53 17.30 -7.69 20.41
CA HIS A 53 17.23 -6.94 21.66
C HIS A 53 17.73 -5.49 21.57
N MET A 54 18.45 -5.15 20.50
CA MET A 54 18.91 -3.79 20.19
C MET A 54 18.13 -3.15 19.04
N TYR A 55 17.02 -3.77 18.60
CA TYR A 55 16.19 -3.20 17.51
C TYR A 55 15.74 -1.79 17.86
N TRP A 56 15.86 -0.90 16.90
CA TRP A 56 15.44 0.49 16.99
C TRP A 56 14.70 0.92 15.72
N GLN A 57 13.90 1.93 15.84
CA GLN A 57 13.29 2.64 14.71
C GLN A 57 13.02 4.08 15.13
N GLN A 58 12.99 4.97 14.16
CA GLN A 58 12.73 6.38 14.39
C GLN A 58 11.24 6.65 14.66
N LYS A 59 10.94 7.83 15.22
CA LYS A 59 9.58 8.34 15.38
C LYS A 59 9.50 9.77 14.85
N ALA A 60 8.41 10.10 14.15
CA ALA A 60 8.14 11.44 13.65
C ALA A 60 6.72 11.86 13.99
N ASP A 61 6.57 12.75 14.97
CA ASP A 61 5.26 13.28 15.34
C ASP A 61 4.94 14.53 14.51
N HIS A 62 3.68 14.67 14.11
CA HIS A 62 3.22 15.74 13.24
C HIS A 62 2.07 16.51 13.86
N GLU A 63 2.20 17.84 13.91
CA GLU A 63 1.09 18.78 14.13
C GLU A 63 0.86 19.52 12.81
N ILE A 64 -0.32 19.32 12.18
CA ILE A 64 -0.60 19.85 10.84
C ILE A 64 -1.85 20.72 10.87
N GLU A 65 -1.79 21.86 10.20
CA GLU A 65 -2.93 22.70 9.89
C GLU A 65 -3.03 22.85 8.37
N VAL A 66 -4.19 22.54 7.80
CA VAL A 66 -4.43 22.63 6.35
C VAL A 66 -5.76 23.26 6.06
N GLU A 67 -5.80 24.08 5.03
CA GLU A 67 -7.00 24.73 4.52
C GLU A 67 -7.26 24.36 3.07
N LEU A 68 -8.46 23.84 2.79
CA LEU A 68 -8.97 23.56 1.45
C LEU A 68 -9.59 24.82 0.85
N ASN A 69 -9.13 25.21 -0.32
CA ASN A 69 -9.78 26.19 -1.18
C ASN A 69 -10.60 25.47 -2.25
N ASP A 70 -11.90 25.33 -2.00
CA ASP A 70 -12.85 24.65 -2.88
C ASP A 70 -13.18 25.41 -4.19
N GLU A 71 -12.89 26.74 -4.23
CA GLU A 71 -13.09 27.55 -5.44
C GLU A 71 -11.92 27.43 -6.42
N LYS A 72 -10.70 27.21 -5.91
CA LYS A 72 -9.46 27.13 -6.70
C LYS A 72 -8.86 25.73 -6.76
N GLN A 73 -9.48 24.75 -6.14
CA GLN A 73 -8.97 23.39 -5.97
C GLN A 73 -7.49 23.40 -5.57
N SER A 74 -7.22 23.97 -4.42
CA SER A 74 -5.86 24.07 -3.87
C SER A 74 -5.86 23.90 -2.36
N ILE A 75 -4.73 23.54 -1.80
CA ILE A 75 -4.51 23.53 -0.36
C ILE A 75 -3.34 24.42 0.03
N LYS A 76 -3.42 24.96 1.23
CA LYS A 76 -2.32 25.59 1.95
C LYS A 76 -2.16 24.87 3.27
N GLY A 77 -0.95 24.40 3.54
CA GLY A 77 -0.63 23.65 4.75
C GLY A 77 0.53 24.26 5.51
N TRP A 78 0.51 24.02 6.80
CA TRP A 78 1.59 24.22 7.74
C TRP A 78 1.74 22.97 8.57
N GLN A 79 2.97 22.58 8.89
CA GLN A 79 3.22 21.52 9.85
C GLN A 79 4.42 21.80 10.76
N LYS A 80 4.33 21.30 11.98
CA LYS A 80 5.46 21.12 12.88
C LYS A 80 5.78 19.64 12.95
N VAL A 81 7.02 19.29 12.73
CA VAL A 81 7.56 17.93 12.85
C VAL A 81 8.44 17.85 14.09
N THR A 82 8.19 16.86 14.94
CA THR A 82 9.10 16.45 16.01
C THR A 82 9.72 15.10 15.62
N TYR A 83 10.99 15.11 15.24
CA TYR A 83 11.72 13.91 14.84
C TYR A 83 12.60 13.40 15.94
N HIS A 84 12.44 12.13 16.32
CA HIS A 84 13.20 11.45 17.39
C HIS A 84 14.22 10.52 16.77
N ASN A 85 15.49 10.66 17.17
CA ASN A 85 16.56 9.79 16.73
C ASN A 85 16.82 8.68 17.76
N TYR A 86 16.26 7.51 17.55
CA TYR A 86 16.50 6.32 18.37
C TYR A 86 17.63 5.42 17.83
N SER A 87 18.26 5.81 16.70
CA SER A 87 19.41 5.09 16.18
C SER A 87 20.67 5.33 17.00
N PRO A 88 21.69 4.46 16.91
CA PRO A 88 23.01 4.71 17.50
C PRO A 88 23.81 5.79 16.75
N ASP A 89 23.33 6.28 15.61
CA ASP A 89 24.04 7.21 14.73
C ASP A 89 23.66 8.67 15.02
N PRO A 90 24.59 9.62 15.01
CA PRO A 90 24.26 11.04 14.95
C PRO A 90 23.77 11.41 13.55
N LEU A 91 22.63 12.07 13.43
CA LEU A 91 22.03 12.45 12.16
C LEU A 91 22.26 13.93 11.87
N SER A 92 23.03 14.23 10.83
CA SER A 92 23.33 15.61 10.37
C SER A 92 22.34 16.16 9.35
N TYR A 93 21.46 15.33 8.83
CA TYR A 93 20.39 15.70 7.89
C TYR A 93 19.22 14.72 8.02
N LEU A 94 18.06 15.16 7.52
CA LEU A 94 16.86 14.35 7.39
C LEU A 94 16.43 14.28 5.93
N TRP A 95 15.70 13.20 5.56
CA TRP A 95 15.04 13.08 4.28
C TRP A 95 13.52 13.15 4.44
N ILE A 96 12.89 13.93 3.57
CA ILE A 96 11.45 14.13 3.49
C ILE A 96 10.98 13.73 2.10
N GLN A 97 9.90 12.97 2.03
CA GLN A 97 9.25 12.56 0.79
C GLN A 97 8.26 13.65 0.36
N LEU A 98 8.37 14.03 -0.90
CA LEU A 98 7.52 15.02 -1.59
C LEU A 98 6.79 14.34 -2.74
N ASP A 99 5.97 13.33 -2.45
CA ASP A 99 5.44 12.43 -3.48
C ASP A 99 4.52 13.14 -4.49
N GLN A 100 3.81 14.19 -4.09
CA GLN A 100 3.05 15.05 -5.02
C GLN A 100 3.94 15.64 -6.15
N ASN A 101 5.26 15.70 -5.97
CA ASN A 101 6.20 16.14 -7.01
C ASN A 101 6.36 15.11 -8.16
N GLU A 102 5.79 13.91 -8.05
CA GLU A 102 5.55 13.06 -9.22
C GLU A 102 4.82 13.82 -10.32
N ARG A 103 3.97 14.79 -9.93
CA ARG A 103 3.16 15.65 -10.82
C ARG A 103 3.74 17.03 -11.02
N ALA A 104 4.97 17.28 -10.60
CA ALA A 104 5.69 18.52 -10.90
C ALA A 104 6.06 18.56 -12.39
N LYS A 105 6.11 19.76 -12.97
CA LYS A 105 6.47 19.97 -14.39
C LYS A 105 7.81 19.34 -14.77
N ASP A 106 8.74 19.27 -13.85
CA ASP A 106 10.08 18.70 -14.07
C ASP A 106 10.23 17.25 -13.57
N SER A 107 9.11 16.56 -13.28
CA SER A 107 9.10 15.17 -12.81
C SER A 107 9.85 14.20 -13.72
N ASN A 108 10.39 13.12 -13.14
CA ASN A 108 10.99 12.03 -13.90
C ASN A 108 9.98 10.96 -14.33
N THR A 109 8.78 10.92 -13.74
CA THR A 109 7.73 9.92 -14.05
C THR A 109 7.46 9.78 -15.54
N PRO A 110 7.31 10.86 -16.34
CA PRO A 110 7.11 10.75 -17.78
C PRO A 110 8.24 10.08 -18.53
N LYS A 111 9.47 10.14 -17.98
CA LYS A 111 10.66 9.59 -18.63
C LYS A 111 10.79 8.08 -18.45
N VAL A 112 10.15 7.53 -17.41
CA VAL A 112 10.20 6.11 -17.09
C VAL A 112 8.89 5.39 -17.42
N THR A 113 7.82 6.13 -17.70
CA THR A 113 6.53 5.56 -18.11
C THR A 113 6.55 5.27 -19.60
N GLU A 114 6.23 4.03 -19.98
CA GLU A 114 6.03 3.67 -21.40
C GLU A 114 4.76 4.33 -21.94
N ASN A 115 4.93 5.38 -22.71
CA ASN A 115 3.85 6.00 -23.49
C ASN A 115 3.83 5.42 -24.90
N LYS A 116 2.82 4.59 -25.21
CA LYS A 116 2.60 4.08 -26.57
C LYS A 116 1.74 5.06 -27.35
N ILE A 117 2.34 5.73 -28.32
CA ILE A 117 1.59 6.50 -29.31
C ILE A 117 1.05 5.51 -30.34
N THR A 118 -0.27 5.40 -30.41
CA THR A 118 -0.96 4.55 -31.40
C THR A 118 -1.50 5.39 -32.56
N GLN A 119 -1.79 4.76 -33.71
CA GLN A 119 -2.33 5.48 -34.88
C GLN A 119 -3.68 6.16 -34.62
N LYS A 120 -4.43 5.70 -33.64
CA LYS A 120 -5.69 6.30 -33.21
C LYS A 120 -5.67 6.42 -31.69
N MET A 121 -5.84 7.63 -31.21
CA MET A 121 -5.91 7.94 -29.78
C MET A 121 -7.16 8.76 -29.49
N THR A 122 -7.77 8.51 -28.34
CA THR A 122 -8.85 9.37 -27.82
C THR A 122 -8.28 10.66 -27.26
N LEU A 123 -9.11 11.70 -27.19
CA LEU A 123 -8.70 12.97 -26.59
C LEU A 123 -8.17 12.82 -25.15
N PRO A 124 -8.82 12.05 -24.24
CA PRO A 124 -8.27 11.80 -22.90
C PRO A 124 -6.90 11.14 -22.91
N GLN A 125 -6.62 10.21 -23.83
CA GLN A 125 -5.29 9.60 -23.96
C GLN A 125 -4.23 10.61 -24.38
N ILE A 126 -4.56 11.52 -25.31
CA ILE A 126 -3.66 12.60 -25.73
C ILE A 126 -3.45 13.59 -24.56
N GLN A 127 -4.51 13.97 -23.87
CA GLN A 127 -4.45 14.84 -22.70
C GLN A 127 -3.60 14.23 -21.60
N GLY A 128 -3.71 12.91 -21.36
CA GLY A 128 -2.87 12.17 -20.42
C GLY A 128 -1.37 12.20 -20.75
N ILE A 129 -1.00 12.38 -22.03
CA ILE A 129 0.41 12.58 -22.43
C ILE A 129 0.85 14.03 -22.21
N LEU A 130 -0.05 14.98 -22.35
CA LEU A 130 0.22 16.42 -22.31
C LEU A 130 0.12 17.06 -20.92
N TRP A 131 -0.34 16.33 -19.89
CA TRP A 131 -0.55 16.89 -18.54
C TRP A 131 0.71 17.46 -17.89
N HIS A 132 1.88 17.04 -18.33
CA HIS A 132 3.17 17.50 -17.81
C HIS A 132 3.44 19.00 -18.03
N ASP A 133 2.63 19.68 -18.81
CA ASP A 133 2.69 21.14 -18.93
C ASP A 133 2.16 21.87 -17.69
N GLN A 134 1.39 21.17 -16.83
CA GLN A 134 0.91 21.71 -15.56
C GLN A 134 1.92 21.44 -14.44
N ASP A 135 2.11 22.40 -13.57
CA ASP A 135 2.96 22.27 -12.38
C ASP A 135 2.08 22.03 -11.14
N LEU A 136 1.87 20.75 -10.83
CA LEU A 136 1.01 20.28 -9.75
C LEU A 136 1.82 19.78 -8.53
N GLY A 137 3.14 19.97 -8.56
CA GLY A 137 4.01 19.63 -7.43
C GLY A 137 3.90 20.61 -6.26
N TYR A 138 4.50 20.22 -5.14
CA TYR A 138 4.61 21.08 -3.96
C TYR A 138 5.34 22.39 -4.26
N LYS A 139 4.83 23.47 -3.69
CA LYS A 139 5.57 24.71 -3.48
C LYS A 139 5.93 24.78 -2.00
N ILE A 140 7.16 24.42 -1.66
CA ILE A 140 7.69 24.56 -0.30
C ILE A 140 7.97 26.05 -0.08
N ILE A 141 7.27 26.69 0.84
CA ILE A 141 7.36 28.12 1.10
C ILE A 141 8.47 28.41 2.11
N SER A 142 8.54 27.60 3.16
CA SER A 142 9.56 27.74 4.20
C SER A 142 9.84 26.42 4.90
N VAL A 143 11.09 26.26 5.39
CA VAL A 143 11.47 25.24 6.38
C VAL A 143 12.28 25.96 7.44
N LYS A 144 11.80 25.95 8.70
CA LYS A 144 12.36 26.79 9.78
C LYS A 144 12.51 26.00 11.08
N ASP A 145 13.51 26.37 11.87
CA ASP A 145 13.59 25.97 13.26
C ASP A 145 12.50 26.69 14.12
N LEU A 146 12.34 26.28 15.37
CA LEU A 146 11.36 26.91 16.27
C LEU A 146 11.67 28.37 16.60
N GLY A 147 12.90 28.82 16.36
CA GLY A 147 13.31 30.23 16.49
C GLY A 147 12.96 31.07 15.25
N GLY A 148 12.39 30.45 14.21
CA GLY A 148 12.00 31.11 12.96
C GLY A 148 13.16 31.29 11.95
N LYS A 149 14.35 30.72 12.22
CA LYS A 149 15.48 30.75 11.31
C LYS A 149 15.31 29.67 10.23
N ASP A 150 15.60 30.03 8.99
CA ASP A 150 15.55 29.12 7.86
C ASP A 150 16.57 27.98 8.01
N ILE A 151 16.11 26.76 7.76
CA ILE A 151 16.95 25.56 7.68
C ILE A 151 17.25 25.28 6.20
N PRO A 152 18.52 25.15 5.78
CA PRO A 152 18.87 24.87 4.40
C PRO A 152 18.30 23.54 3.90
N VAL A 153 17.64 23.57 2.75
CA VAL A 153 17.09 22.37 2.09
C VAL A 153 17.61 22.21 0.68
N THR A 154 17.62 20.97 0.21
CA THR A 154 17.88 20.63 -1.19
C THR A 154 16.75 19.72 -1.67
N ILE A 155 15.99 20.19 -2.65
CA ILE A 155 14.91 19.41 -3.27
C ILE A 155 15.45 18.75 -4.54
N ASN A 156 15.32 17.43 -4.60
CA ASN A 156 15.58 16.63 -5.79
C ASN A 156 14.33 15.82 -6.14
N LYS A 157 13.51 16.36 -7.02
CA LYS A 157 12.24 15.76 -7.46
C LYS A 157 11.32 15.43 -6.27
N THR A 158 11.08 14.14 -6.01
CA THR A 158 10.19 13.68 -4.95
C THR A 158 10.87 13.56 -3.58
N MET A 159 12.13 14.01 -3.45
CA MET A 159 12.86 13.94 -2.18
C MET A 159 13.41 15.32 -1.79
N MET A 160 13.28 15.68 -0.51
CA MET A 160 13.87 16.87 0.07
C MET A 160 14.81 16.49 1.21
N ARG A 161 16.06 16.92 1.08
CA ARG A 161 17.06 16.84 2.15
C ARG A 161 17.00 18.11 3.00
N VAL A 162 16.87 17.96 4.30
CA VAL A 162 16.92 19.04 5.29
C VAL A 162 18.27 18.95 6.00
N ASN A 163 19.15 19.95 5.84
CA ASN A 163 20.48 19.99 6.44
C ASN A 163 20.38 20.62 7.83
N LEU A 164 20.63 19.82 8.85
CA LEU A 164 20.47 20.26 10.23
C LEU A 164 21.61 21.20 10.67
N PRO A 165 21.33 22.24 11.46
CA PRO A 165 22.37 23.13 11.97
C PRO A 165 23.32 22.40 12.92
N GLU A 166 22.82 21.44 13.68
CA GLU A 166 23.57 20.54 14.57
C GLU A 166 23.06 19.10 14.39
N PRO A 167 23.95 18.09 14.45
CA PRO A 167 23.53 16.70 14.37
C PRO A 167 22.63 16.29 15.53
N ILE A 168 21.56 15.55 15.26
CA ILE A 168 20.73 14.93 16.30
C ILE A 168 21.51 13.73 16.86
N LYS A 169 21.91 13.81 18.11
CA LYS A 169 22.61 12.72 18.81
C LYS A 169 21.67 11.52 19.01
N PRO A 170 22.22 10.31 19.22
CA PRO A 170 21.44 9.16 19.68
C PRO A 170 20.57 9.51 20.90
N GLY A 171 19.28 9.15 20.87
CA GLY A 171 18.30 9.50 21.91
C GLY A 171 17.82 10.96 21.89
N GLY A 172 18.36 11.80 20.97
CA GLY A 172 17.95 13.20 20.82
C GLY A 172 16.74 13.38 19.91
N LYS A 173 16.27 14.62 19.82
CA LYS A 173 15.20 15.03 18.92
C LYS A 173 15.46 16.40 18.30
N ILE A 174 14.76 16.69 17.21
CA ILE A 174 14.66 18.02 16.63
C ILE A 174 13.20 18.37 16.32
N GLU A 175 12.89 19.66 16.43
CA GLU A 175 11.59 20.21 16.03
C GLU A 175 11.80 21.29 14.98
N PHE A 176 11.00 21.26 13.92
CA PHE A 176 11.03 22.24 12.84
C PHE A 176 9.66 22.38 12.20
N THR A 177 9.46 23.48 11.48
CA THR A 177 8.21 23.81 10.81
C THR A 177 8.38 23.89 9.31
N MET A 178 7.31 23.61 8.58
CA MET A 178 7.24 23.77 7.13
C MET A 178 5.92 24.38 6.71
N ASP A 179 5.99 25.27 5.71
CA ASP A 179 4.82 25.81 5.00
C ASP A 179 4.86 25.33 3.56
N TRP A 180 3.72 24.90 3.03
CA TRP A 180 3.60 24.46 1.62
C TRP A 180 2.24 24.75 1.03
N THR A 181 2.16 24.69 -0.30
CA THR A 181 0.91 24.74 -1.07
C THR A 181 1.05 23.94 -2.35
N PHE A 182 -0.06 23.47 -2.90
CA PHE A 182 -0.14 22.97 -4.27
C PHE A 182 -1.57 23.03 -4.80
N ASN A 183 -1.73 22.93 -6.13
CA ASN A 183 -3.02 22.83 -6.79
C ASN A 183 -3.44 21.36 -6.88
N ILE A 184 -4.66 21.07 -6.43
CA ILE A 184 -5.26 19.75 -6.51
C ILE A 184 -5.71 19.52 -7.96
N HIS A 185 -5.35 18.38 -8.54
CA HIS A 185 -5.69 18.07 -9.93
C HIS A 185 -7.01 17.30 -10.06
N ASP A 186 -7.60 17.37 -11.25
CA ASP A 186 -8.71 16.51 -11.65
C ASP A 186 -8.19 15.08 -11.90
N ARG A 187 -8.55 14.19 -10.98
CA ARG A 187 -8.10 12.81 -10.98
C ARG A 187 -8.82 11.93 -12.00
N ILE A 188 -10.07 12.26 -12.31
CA ILE A 188 -10.91 11.46 -13.22
C ILE A 188 -10.80 11.95 -14.66
N GLY A 189 -10.88 13.27 -14.86
CA GLY A 189 -10.95 13.84 -16.19
C GLY A 189 -9.60 13.93 -16.91
N PHE A 190 -8.48 13.92 -16.21
CA PHE A 190 -7.24 14.37 -16.82
C PHE A 190 -6.00 13.51 -16.52
N ILE A 191 -5.63 13.28 -15.27
CA ILE A 191 -4.29 12.76 -14.93
C ILE A 191 -4.33 11.34 -14.37
N GLY A 192 -5.42 10.96 -13.71
CA GLY A 192 -5.46 9.77 -12.87
C GLY A 192 -4.65 9.94 -11.57
N GLY A 193 -4.35 8.83 -10.91
CA GLY A 193 -3.52 8.80 -9.71
C GLY A 193 -4.32 8.74 -8.41
N ARG A 194 -3.59 8.86 -7.29
CA ARG A 194 -4.11 8.60 -5.94
C ARG A 194 -4.80 9.82 -5.34
N PRO A 195 -4.13 11.00 -5.20
CA PRO A 195 -4.77 12.23 -4.74
C PRO A 195 -5.54 12.90 -5.85
N GLY A 196 -6.35 13.86 -5.49
CA GLY A 196 -7.02 14.74 -6.44
C GLY A 196 -8.49 14.98 -6.11
N TYR A 197 -9.20 15.52 -7.06
CA TYR A 197 -10.65 15.64 -6.98
C TYR A 197 -11.35 14.91 -8.14
N GLU A 198 -12.59 14.55 -7.91
CA GLU A 198 -13.56 14.20 -8.93
C GLU A 198 -14.59 15.33 -9.03
N TYR A 199 -14.86 15.78 -10.25
CA TYR A 199 -15.87 16.80 -10.52
C TYR A 199 -17.15 16.16 -11.08
N PHE A 200 -18.29 16.51 -10.48
CA PHE A 200 -19.61 16.03 -10.86
C PHE A 200 -20.34 17.10 -11.64
N GLU A 201 -20.33 17.01 -12.98
CA GLU A 201 -20.92 18.03 -13.87
C GLU A 201 -22.42 18.28 -13.61
N LYS A 202 -23.17 17.22 -13.25
CA LYS A 202 -24.63 17.32 -13.06
C LYS A 202 -25.04 18.24 -11.90
N ASP A 203 -24.22 18.35 -10.88
CA ASP A 203 -24.51 19.15 -9.69
C ASP A 203 -23.42 20.18 -9.36
N GLY A 204 -22.35 20.20 -10.15
CA GLY A 204 -21.24 21.15 -10.01
C GLY A 204 -20.44 20.99 -8.71
N ASN A 205 -20.39 19.80 -8.12
CA ASN A 205 -19.68 19.53 -6.87
C ASN A 205 -18.38 18.79 -7.10
N TYR A 206 -17.54 18.82 -6.08
CA TYR A 206 -16.26 18.14 -6.02
C TYR A 206 -16.24 17.10 -4.89
N LEU A 207 -15.61 15.97 -5.13
CA LEU A 207 -15.19 15.01 -4.11
C LEU A 207 -13.67 15.02 -4.05
N TYR A 208 -13.11 15.42 -2.92
CA TYR A 208 -11.66 15.45 -2.70
C TYR A 208 -11.19 14.17 -2.04
N THR A 209 -10.15 13.56 -2.62
CA THR A 209 -9.37 12.46 -2.05
C THR A 209 -7.97 12.96 -1.80
N MET A 210 -7.65 13.21 -0.54
CA MET A 210 -6.41 13.86 -0.15
C MET A 210 -5.44 12.84 0.40
N ALA A 211 -4.67 12.26 -0.50
CA ALA A 211 -3.54 11.39 -0.30
C ALA A 211 -2.25 12.13 -0.68
N GLU A 212 -1.08 11.74 -0.18
CA GLU A 212 0.22 12.35 -0.56
C GLU A 212 0.25 13.89 -0.43
N TRP A 213 -0.56 14.45 0.45
CA TRP A 213 -0.91 15.87 0.47
C TRP A 213 -0.01 16.73 1.37
N PHE A 214 0.88 16.14 2.14
CA PHE A 214 1.84 16.85 3.00
C PHE A 214 3.23 16.23 2.90
N PRO A 215 4.31 16.99 3.15
CA PRO A 215 5.67 16.46 3.20
C PRO A 215 5.84 15.43 4.32
N ARG A 216 6.30 14.20 4.00
CA ARG A 216 6.33 13.03 4.90
C ARG A 216 7.75 12.61 5.23
N MET A 217 8.00 12.14 6.46
CA MET A 217 9.33 11.70 6.90
C MET A 217 9.69 10.34 6.33
N ALA A 218 10.83 10.25 5.62
CA ALA A 218 11.39 9.00 5.15
C ALA A 218 11.88 8.13 6.33
N VAL A 219 11.88 6.80 6.15
CA VAL A 219 12.43 5.86 7.13
C VAL A 219 13.95 5.96 7.16
N TYR A 220 14.52 5.93 8.37
CA TYR A 220 15.92 5.62 8.62
C TYR A 220 15.99 4.30 9.39
N SER A 221 16.61 3.28 8.79
CA SER A 221 16.58 1.90 9.28
C SER A 221 17.97 1.35 9.57
N ASP A 222 18.02 0.31 10.41
CA ASP A 222 19.23 -0.44 10.78
C ASP A 222 19.89 -1.17 9.60
N PHE A 223 19.12 -1.52 8.57
CA PHE A 223 19.60 -2.35 7.47
C PHE A 223 20.00 -1.57 6.21
N GLN A 224 19.54 -0.32 6.06
CA GLN A 224 19.77 0.46 4.83
C GLN A 224 20.18 1.92 5.11
N GLY A 225 19.98 2.41 6.34
CA GLY A 225 20.02 3.84 6.61
C GLY A 225 18.78 4.52 6.02
N TRP A 226 18.92 5.64 5.33
CA TRP A 226 17.80 6.36 4.73
C TRP A 226 17.17 5.61 3.55
N GLN A 227 15.86 5.43 3.62
CA GLN A 227 15.03 4.93 2.52
C GLN A 227 14.54 6.13 1.68
N ASN A 228 15.42 6.61 0.81
CA ASN A 228 15.25 7.87 0.08
C ASN A 228 15.17 7.70 -1.44
N LYS A 229 14.64 6.57 -1.92
CA LYS A 229 14.38 6.37 -3.35
C LYS A 229 13.29 7.32 -3.83
N GLN A 230 13.46 7.81 -5.06
CA GLN A 230 12.46 8.63 -5.74
C GLN A 230 11.14 7.87 -5.90
N PHE A 231 10.03 8.57 -5.79
CA PHE A 231 8.72 8.06 -6.17
C PHE A 231 8.47 8.32 -7.65
N MET A 232 8.17 7.28 -8.40
CA MET A 232 7.89 7.35 -9.84
C MET A 232 6.56 6.69 -10.21
N GLY A 233 5.72 6.43 -9.21
CA GLY A 233 4.33 5.99 -9.38
C GLY A 233 4.06 4.50 -9.21
N ARG A 234 5.06 3.64 -8.92
CA ARG A 234 4.86 2.20 -8.76
C ARG A 234 5.17 1.67 -7.37
N GLY A 235 6.41 1.81 -6.92
CA GLY A 235 6.77 1.46 -5.54
C GLY A 235 6.20 2.48 -4.58
N GLU A 236 5.33 2.06 -3.66
CA GLU A 236 4.56 2.99 -2.86
C GLU A 236 5.38 3.72 -1.80
N PHE A 237 5.31 3.38 -0.53
CA PHE A 237 5.89 4.23 0.50
C PHE A 237 6.72 3.45 1.52
N ALA A 238 7.70 4.13 2.11
CA ALA A 238 8.38 3.73 3.33
C ALA A 238 8.43 4.95 4.25
N LEU A 239 7.56 4.99 5.27
CA LEU A 239 7.31 6.16 6.09
C LEU A 239 7.48 5.85 7.58
N THR A 240 7.99 6.83 8.31
CA THR A 240 8.26 6.73 9.74
C THR A 240 6.96 6.84 10.55
N PHE A 241 6.76 5.95 11.52
CA PHE A 241 5.65 6.03 12.45
C PHE A 241 5.73 7.27 13.36
N GLY A 242 4.57 7.79 13.73
CA GLY A 242 4.43 8.88 14.68
C GLY A 242 2.99 9.14 15.08
N ASP A 243 2.80 10.15 15.90
CA ASP A 243 1.49 10.63 16.32
C ASP A 243 1.12 11.89 15.52
N TYR A 244 -0.12 11.95 15.08
CA TYR A 244 -0.62 13.02 14.22
C TYR A 244 -1.75 13.80 14.89
N LYS A 245 -1.60 15.12 14.95
CA LYS A 245 -2.65 16.07 15.31
C LYS A 245 -2.93 16.95 14.11
N VAL A 246 -4.08 16.77 13.48
CA VAL A 246 -4.37 17.41 12.21
C VAL A 246 -5.63 18.25 12.31
N LYS A 247 -5.52 19.53 11.94
CA LYS A 247 -6.64 20.47 11.79
C LYS A 247 -6.89 20.69 10.31
N ILE A 248 -8.09 20.34 9.84
CA ILE A 248 -8.50 20.48 8.45
C ILE A 248 -9.63 21.50 8.37
N THR A 249 -9.37 22.62 7.73
CA THR A 249 -10.37 23.66 7.50
C THR A 249 -10.94 23.53 6.09
N ALA A 250 -12.25 23.28 6.00
CA ALA A 250 -12.99 23.10 4.76
C ALA A 250 -14.31 23.89 4.78
N PRO A 251 -15.03 24.03 3.64
CA PRO A 251 -16.35 24.67 3.62
C PRO A 251 -17.30 24.05 4.65
N ALA A 252 -18.10 24.89 5.31
CA ALA A 252 -18.94 24.47 6.44
C ALA A 252 -20.05 23.46 6.08
N ASP A 253 -20.39 23.36 4.79
CA ASP A 253 -21.33 22.41 4.23
C ASP A 253 -20.72 21.06 3.80
N HIS A 254 -19.40 20.91 3.89
CA HIS A 254 -18.71 19.63 3.65
C HIS A 254 -18.88 18.65 4.82
N MET A 255 -18.98 17.36 4.49
CA MET A 255 -18.64 16.23 5.37
C MET A 255 -17.18 15.86 5.13
N LEU A 256 -16.51 15.43 6.20
CA LEU A 256 -15.10 15.07 6.14
C LEU A 256 -14.85 13.77 6.91
N GLY A 257 -14.08 12.86 6.28
CA GLY A 257 -13.54 11.64 6.90
C GLY A 257 -12.02 11.66 6.81
N ALA A 258 -11.33 11.21 7.85
CA ALA A 258 -9.87 11.22 7.88
C ALA A 258 -9.27 10.08 8.72
N THR A 259 -7.98 9.83 8.53
CA THR A 259 -7.15 9.02 9.43
C THR A 259 -7.33 9.49 10.88
N GLY A 260 -7.57 8.56 11.81
CA GLY A 260 -7.68 8.88 13.23
C GLY A 260 -9.09 9.16 13.73
N VAL A 261 -9.17 9.70 14.92
CA VAL A 261 -10.41 9.96 15.65
C VAL A 261 -10.73 11.45 15.64
N LEU A 262 -11.97 11.78 15.25
CA LEU A 262 -12.49 13.14 15.31
C LEU A 262 -12.59 13.61 16.77
N GLN A 263 -11.95 14.75 17.09
CA GLN A 263 -11.82 15.27 18.45
C GLN A 263 -12.87 16.32 18.82
N ASN A 264 -13.51 16.95 17.83
CA ASN A 264 -14.46 18.05 18.04
C ASN A 264 -15.80 17.82 17.33
N PRO A 265 -16.44 16.64 17.50
CA PRO A 265 -17.67 16.31 16.80
C PRO A 265 -18.80 17.33 17.08
N GLU A 266 -18.89 17.86 18.30
CA GLU A 266 -19.91 18.85 18.69
C GLU A 266 -19.80 20.18 17.93
N SER A 267 -18.59 20.49 17.45
CA SER A 267 -18.33 21.75 16.70
C SER A 267 -18.62 21.62 15.20
N VAL A 268 -18.59 20.41 14.65
CA VAL A 268 -18.64 20.20 13.19
C VAL A 268 -19.87 19.42 12.74
N LEU A 269 -20.46 18.59 13.60
CA LEU A 269 -21.67 17.82 13.31
C LEU A 269 -22.93 18.59 13.77
N SER A 270 -24.02 18.39 13.07
CA SER A 270 -25.34 18.84 13.54
C SER A 270 -25.78 18.01 14.76
N PRO A 271 -26.70 18.51 15.61
CA PRO A 271 -27.21 17.73 16.75
C PRO A 271 -27.80 16.38 16.37
N LEU A 272 -28.39 16.27 15.17
CA LEU A 272 -28.96 15.03 14.68
C LEU A 272 -27.88 14.03 14.24
N GLU A 273 -26.84 14.50 13.53
CA GLU A 273 -25.67 13.69 13.14
C GLU A 273 -24.93 13.20 14.38
N LEU A 274 -24.74 14.07 15.37
CA LEU A 274 -24.09 13.70 16.63
C LEU A 274 -24.87 12.61 17.36
N LYS A 275 -26.20 12.73 17.47
CA LYS A 275 -27.04 11.68 18.04
C LYS A 275 -26.90 10.33 17.31
N ARG A 276 -26.99 10.36 15.96
CA ARG A 276 -26.85 9.15 15.14
C ARG A 276 -25.46 8.53 15.27
N TRP A 277 -24.42 9.35 15.40
CA TRP A 277 -23.06 8.89 15.67
C TRP A 277 -22.97 8.15 17.03
N GLU A 278 -23.59 8.68 18.09
CA GLU A 278 -23.64 7.99 19.38
C GLU A 278 -24.46 6.68 19.33
N ASP A 279 -25.50 6.62 18.50
CA ASP A 279 -26.27 5.40 18.25
C ASP A 279 -25.42 4.37 17.48
N ALA A 280 -24.61 4.81 16.49
CA ALA A 280 -23.72 3.93 15.72
C ALA A 280 -22.65 3.23 16.59
N LYS A 281 -22.13 3.91 17.60
CA LYS A 281 -21.15 3.33 18.56
C LYS A 281 -21.70 2.14 19.34
N LYS A 282 -23.00 1.95 19.35
CA LYS A 282 -23.70 0.86 20.06
C LYS A 282 -24.32 -0.16 19.11
N SER A 283 -24.17 0.01 17.80
CA SER A 283 -24.75 -0.85 16.78
C SER A 283 -23.71 -1.83 16.24
N TYR A 284 -23.78 -3.09 16.65
CA TYR A 284 -22.87 -4.16 16.26
C TYR A 284 -23.37 -5.01 15.08
N ASP A 285 -24.68 -4.95 14.80
CA ASP A 285 -25.31 -5.85 13.83
C ASP A 285 -25.53 -5.19 12.46
N LYS A 286 -25.72 -3.88 12.45
CA LYS A 286 -26.02 -3.12 11.23
C LYS A 286 -25.49 -1.70 11.29
N PRO A 287 -25.11 -1.12 10.14
CA PRO A 287 -24.76 0.29 10.06
C PRO A 287 -25.92 1.21 10.45
N VAL A 288 -25.58 2.34 11.07
CA VAL A 288 -26.46 3.48 11.32
C VAL A 288 -26.07 4.59 10.35
N ILE A 289 -27.04 5.11 9.60
CA ILE A 289 -26.80 6.22 8.68
C ILE A 289 -26.76 7.53 9.49
N ILE A 290 -25.59 8.16 9.52
CA ILE A 290 -25.34 9.39 10.28
C ILE A 290 -25.76 10.61 9.47
N ARG A 291 -25.32 10.70 8.19
CA ARG A 291 -25.82 11.66 7.20
C ARG A 291 -26.50 10.91 6.06
N THR A 292 -27.76 11.17 5.83
CA THR A 292 -28.57 10.53 4.80
C THR A 292 -28.31 11.13 3.42
N GLN A 293 -28.68 10.38 2.37
CA GLN A 293 -28.63 10.86 0.99
C GLN A 293 -29.43 12.16 0.81
N ALA A 294 -30.66 12.23 1.33
CA ALA A 294 -31.50 13.42 1.22
C ALA A 294 -30.88 14.66 1.90
N GLU A 295 -30.18 14.48 3.02
CA GLU A 295 -29.45 15.56 3.70
C GLU A 295 -28.26 16.02 2.85
N SER A 296 -27.49 15.12 2.23
CA SER A 296 -26.38 15.44 1.34
C SER A 296 -26.86 16.14 0.06
N GLU A 297 -27.90 15.65 -0.59
CA GLU A 297 -28.50 16.27 -1.79
C GLU A 297 -29.02 17.69 -1.54
N LYS A 298 -29.43 17.98 -0.31
CA LYS A 298 -29.80 19.35 0.07
C LYS A 298 -28.58 20.27 0.12
N LEU A 299 -27.44 19.76 0.64
CA LEU A 299 -26.18 20.51 0.72
C LEU A 299 -25.51 20.69 -0.65
N GLU A 300 -25.68 19.74 -1.55
CA GLU A 300 -25.18 19.83 -2.94
C GLU A 300 -25.68 21.07 -3.68
N LYS A 301 -26.85 21.58 -3.34
CA LYS A 301 -27.48 22.75 -3.98
C LYS A 301 -26.91 24.09 -3.50
N GLY A 302 -26.18 24.07 -2.40
CA GLY A 302 -25.58 25.25 -1.78
C GLY A 302 -24.08 25.38 -2.04
N ARG A 303 -23.54 26.52 -1.62
CA ARG A 303 -22.09 26.78 -1.54
C ARG A 303 -21.87 27.65 -0.32
N SER A 304 -21.53 27.06 0.80
CA SER A 304 -21.19 27.81 2.00
C SER A 304 -19.89 28.58 1.81
N LYS A 305 -19.89 29.84 2.19
CA LYS A 305 -18.68 30.65 2.32
C LYS A 305 -18.05 30.55 3.70
N ASP A 306 -18.83 30.10 4.68
CA ASP A 306 -18.32 29.82 6.01
C ASP A 306 -17.48 28.52 5.98
N LYS A 307 -16.54 28.43 6.91
CA LYS A 307 -15.64 27.27 7.06
C LYS A 307 -15.83 26.64 8.44
N LYS A 308 -15.52 25.35 8.50
CA LYS A 308 -15.39 24.58 9.74
C LYS A 308 -14.01 23.96 9.80
N THR A 309 -13.47 23.86 11.01
CA THR A 309 -12.20 23.17 11.26
C THR A 309 -12.47 21.86 11.96
N TRP A 310 -12.11 20.76 11.29
CA TRP A 310 -12.17 19.40 11.79
C TRP A 310 -10.83 19.05 12.44
N ILE A 311 -10.85 18.48 13.64
CA ILE A 311 -9.64 18.14 14.40
C ILE A 311 -9.58 16.63 14.57
N TYR A 312 -8.50 16.02 14.06
CA TYR A 312 -8.26 14.58 14.15
C TYR A 312 -6.98 14.28 14.91
N HIS A 313 -7.01 13.20 15.69
CA HIS A 313 -5.82 12.60 16.30
C HIS A 313 -5.67 11.17 15.82
N ALA A 314 -4.46 10.81 15.42
CA ALA A 314 -4.06 9.44 15.09
C ALA A 314 -2.76 9.12 15.81
N GLU A 315 -2.71 7.98 16.49
CA GLU A 315 -1.55 7.53 17.24
C GLU A 315 -0.85 6.39 16.51
N ASN A 316 0.47 6.46 16.49
CA ASN A 316 1.35 5.42 15.93
C ASN A 316 0.97 5.02 14.50
N VAL A 317 0.79 6.00 13.63
CA VAL A 317 0.52 5.83 12.21
C VAL A 317 1.70 6.30 11.36
N ARG A 318 1.83 5.76 10.16
CA ARG A 318 2.92 6.14 9.24
C ARG A 318 2.53 7.24 8.25
N ASP A 319 1.24 7.48 8.08
CA ASP A 319 0.70 8.43 7.11
C ASP A 319 -0.66 8.95 7.57
N PHE A 320 -1.21 9.93 6.83
CA PHE A 320 -2.50 10.53 7.11
C PHE A 320 -3.21 10.92 5.81
N ALA A 321 -4.44 10.46 5.61
CA ALA A 321 -5.28 10.83 4.47
C ALA A 321 -6.65 11.32 4.91
N TRP A 322 -7.35 12.02 4.02
CA TRP A 322 -8.70 12.53 4.27
C TRP A 322 -9.51 12.70 2.99
N THR A 323 -10.82 12.72 3.15
CA THR A 323 -11.81 13.05 2.10
C THR A 323 -12.69 14.21 2.53
N SER A 324 -13.21 14.96 1.58
CA SER A 324 -14.11 16.08 1.84
C SER A 324 -15.06 16.35 0.67
N SER A 325 -16.35 16.46 0.94
CA SER A 325 -17.34 16.85 -0.07
C SER A 325 -18.68 17.22 0.58
N ARG A 326 -19.49 18.02 -0.13
CA ARG A 326 -20.92 18.22 0.18
C ARG A 326 -21.76 16.99 -0.07
N LYS A 327 -21.29 16.13 -0.98
CA LYS A 327 -22.00 14.96 -1.50
C LYS A 327 -22.01 13.77 -0.54
N LEU A 328 -21.12 13.74 0.45
CA LEU A 328 -20.88 12.56 1.26
C LEU A 328 -22.07 12.21 2.16
N ILE A 329 -22.58 11.02 1.95
CA ILE A 329 -23.39 10.24 2.87
C ILE A 329 -22.39 9.58 3.84
N TRP A 330 -22.79 9.36 5.09
CA TRP A 330 -21.94 8.73 6.09
C TRP A 330 -22.75 7.72 6.90
N ASP A 331 -22.27 6.50 6.96
CA ASP A 331 -22.76 5.48 7.87
C ASP A 331 -21.64 4.80 8.67
N ALA A 332 -21.99 4.19 9.80
CA ALA A 332 -21.07 3.53 10.69
C ALA A 332 -21.70 2.43 11.52
N MET A 333 -20.88 1.46 11.96
CA MET A 333 -21.25 0.45 12.97
C MET A 333 -20.05 0.10 13.85
N ALA A 334 -20.31 -0.38 15.05
CA ALA A 334 -19.29 -0.89 15.96
C ALA A 334 -18.88 -2.33 15.59
N VAL A 335 -17.60 -2.63 15.72
CA VAL A 335 -17.03 -3.97 15.55
C VAL A 335 -16.35 -4.39 16.83
N LYS A 336 -16.83 -5.47 17.44
CA LYS A 336 -16.25 -6.03 18.67
C LYS A 336 -14.89 -6.65 18.36
N GLN A 337 -13.86 -6.22 19.07
CA GLN A 337 -12.54 -6.84 19.16
C GLN A 337 -12.27 -7.24 20.62
N GLN A 338 -11.19 -8.00 20.87
CA GLN A 338 -10.90 -8.46 22.25
C GLN A 338 -10.62 -7.29 23.20
N ASN A 339 -9.86 -6.31 22.75
CA ASN A 339 -9.32 -5.23 23.59
C ASN A 339 -10.05 -3.89 23.42
N ARG A 340 -10.83 -3.70 22.36
CA ARG A 340 -11.58 -2.48 22.07
C ARG A 340 -12.70 -2.70 21.08
N ASP A 341 -13.62 -1.75 21.00
CA ASP A 341 -14.53 -1.63 19.87
C ASP A 341 -13.88 -0.76 18.78
N VAL A 342 -14.07 -1.16 17.51
CA VAL A 342 -13.58 -0.44 16.34
C VAL A 342 -14.80 0.10 15.59
N MET A 343 -14.75 1.36 15.15
CA MET A 343 -15.80 1.91 14.31
C MET A 343 -15.50 1.64 12.83
N ALA A 344 -16.28 0.74 12.22
CA ALA A 344 -16.33 0.57 10.78
C ALA A 344 -17.21 1.65 10.17
N MET A 345 -16.71 2.38 9.18
CA MET A 345 -17.39 3.54 8.60
C MET A 345 -17.29 3.55 7.07
N SER A 346 -18.29 4.16 6.42
CA SER A 346 -18.23 4.44 4.98
C SER A 346 -18.69 5.85 4.67
N TYR A 347 -17.97 6.50 3.74
CA TYR A 347 -18.32 7.79 3.16
C TYR A 347 -18.48 7.63 1.64
N TYR A 348 -19.63 8.00 1.09
CA TYR A 348 -19.93 7.79 -0.32
C TYR A 348 -20.92 8.81 -0.86
N GLY A 349 -20.89 9.05 -2.17
CA GLY A 349 -21.89 9.86 -2.86
C GLY A 349 -23.18 9.10 -3.16
N LYS A 350 -24.24 9.81 -3.54
CA LYS A 350 -25.47 9.18 -4.04
C LYS A 350 -25.24 8.29 -5.27
N GLU A 351 -24.17 8.54 -6.00
CA GLU A 351 -23.73 7.76 -7.15
C GLU A 351 -23.29 6.33 -6.77
N GLY A 352 -22.93 6.13 -5.50
CA GLY A 352 -22.62 4.80 -4.96
C GLY A 352 -23.86 4.00 -4.53
N ASN A 353 -25.02 4.66 -4.35
CA ASN A 353 -26.22 4.00 -3.86
C ASN A 353 -27.01 3.26 -4.98
N PRO A 354 -27.66 2.13 -4.65
CA PRO A 354 -27.82 1.54 -3.32
C PRO A 354 -26.69 0.61 -2.88
N LEU A 355 -25.69 0.38 -3.72
CA LEU A 355 -24.65 -0.64 -3.54
C LEU A 355 -23.80 -0.37 -2.27
N TRP A 356 -23.38 0.88 -2.06
CA TRP A 356 -22.54 1.26 -0.92
C TRP A 356 -23.25 1.13 0.43
N GLU A 357 -24.49 1.63 0.52
CA GLU A 357 -25.31 1.52 1.73
C GLU A 357 -25.57 0.06 2.13
N GLN A 358 -25.72 -0.81 1.12
CA GLN A 358 -25.99 -2.23 1.37
C GLN A 358 -24.77 -3.00 1.87
N TYR A 359 -23.56 -2.68 1.39
CA TYR A 359 -22.40 -3.55 1.58
C TYR A 359 -21.20 -2.91 2.25
N SER A 360 -20.83 -1.65 1.93
CA SER A 360 -19.51 -1.11 2.23
C SER A 360 -19.10 -1.26 3.70
N THR A 361 -19.82 -0.67 4.63
CA THR A 361 -19.49 -0.73 6.07
C THR A 361 -19.51 -2.14 6.64
N ARG A 362 -20.38 -3.02 6.12
CA ARG A 362 -20.40 -4.44 6.51
C ARG A 362 -19.14 -5.17 6.03
N VAL A 363 -18.63 -4.83 4.85
CA VAL A 363 -17.37 -5.38 4.30
C VAL A 363 -16.18 -4.89 5.11
N VAL A 364 -16.14 -3.61 5.50
CA VAL A 364 -15.12 -3.10 6.44
C VAL A 364 -15.11 -3.90 7.73
N ALA A 365 -16.29 -4.09 8.35
CA ALA A 365 -16.44 -4.86 9.59
C ALA A 365 -16.01 -6.33 9.42
N HIS A 366 -16.35 -6.95 8.30
CA HIS A 366 -15.94 -8.31 7.95
C HIS A 366 -14.43 -8.43 7.83
N THR A 367 -13.79 -7.51 7.09
CA THR A 367 -12.35 -7.51 6.84
C THR A 367 -11.55 -7.41 8.14
N ILE A 368 -11.93 -6.49 9.03
CA ILE A 368 -11.30 -6.34 10.35
C ILE A 368 -11.35 -7.67 11.13
N LYS A 369 -12.50 -8.35 11.14
CA LYS A 369 -12.68 -9.63 11.86
C LYS A 369 -11.87 -10.76 11.19
N SER A 370 -11.93 -10.87 9.88
CA SER A 370 -11.24 -11.92 9.11
C SER A 370 -9.72 -11.83 9.28
N TYR A 371 -9.14 -10.66 9.01
CA TYR A 371 -7.69 -10.46 9.14
C TYR A 371 -7.24 -10.55 10.60
N GLY A 372 -8.00 -9.97 11.53
CA GLY A 372 -7.68 -10.01 12.96
C GLY A 372 -7.60 -11.42 13.51
N SER A 373 -8.44 -12.33 13.06
CA SER A 373 -8.44 -13.74 13.49
C SER A 373 -7.15 -14.50 13.11
N LYS A 374 -6.48 -14.08 12.03
CA LYS A 374 -5.31 -14.74 11.45
C LYS A 374 -3.98 -14.06 11.76
N THR A 375 -4.03 -12.81 12.22
CA THR A 375 -2.85 -11.98 12.52
C THR A 375 -2.88 -11.51 13.97
N PHE A 376 -3.37 -10.31 14.20
CA PHE A 376 -3.53 -9.66 15.51
C PHE A 376 -4.83 -8.84 15.52
N ASP A 377 -5.41 -8.62 16.70
CA ASP A 377 -6.55 -7.71 16.83
C ASP A 377 -6.24 -6.35 16.23
N TYR A 378 -7.17 -5.82 15.42
CA TYR A 378 -7.00 -4.51 14.80
C TYR A 378 -6.77 -3.43 15.86
N PRO A 379 -5.60 -2.77 15.89
CA PRO A 379 -5.22 -1.93 17.02
C PRO A 379 -5.77 -0.50 16.92
N TYR A 380 -6.23 -0.08 15.75
CA TYR A 380 -6.73 1.27 15.55
C TYR A 380 -8.22 1.40 15.92
N PRO A 381 -8.69 2.59 16.33
CA PRO A 381 -10.06 2.80 16.79
C PRO A 381 -11.09 2.88 15.67
N VAL A 382 -10.67 3.13 14.44
CA VAL A 382 -11.57 3.29 13.28
C VAL A 382 -11.01 2.59 12.05
N ALA A 383 -11.88 2.20 11.12
CA ALA A 383 -11.54 1.79 9.76
C ALA A 383 -12.61 2.34 8.81
N ILE A 384 -12.17 3.05 7.78
CA ILE A 384 -13.01 3.89 6.92
C ILE A 384 -12.84 3.47 5.47
N SER A 385 -13.95 3.23 4.77
CA SER A 385 -14.03 3.06 3.32
C SER A 385 -14.65 4.30 2.69
N VAL A 386 -13.97 4.88 1.70
CA VAL A 386 -14.43 6.06 0.96
C VAL A 386 -14.68 5.70 -0.49
N GLU A 387 -15.84 6.04 -1.02
CA GLU A 387 -16.15 5.90 -2.44
C GLU A 387 -15.41 6.98 -3.23
N ALA A 388 -14.51 6.60 -4.12
CA ALA A 388 -13.59 7.52 -4.77
C ALA A 388 -13.07 7.08 -6.15
N SER A 389 -13.69 6.12 -6.80
CA SER A 389 -13.33 5.62 -8.14
C SER A 389 -11.87 5.17 -8.30
N ASN A 390 -11.21 4.73 -7.22
CA ASN A 390 -9.88 4.11 -7.22
C ASN A 390 -9.78 3.00 -6.16
N GLY A 391 -8.64 2.32 -6.04
CA GLY A 391 -8.25 1.47 -4.93
C GLY A 391 -6.98 2.06 -4.35
N MET A 392 -6.99 2.44 -3.07
CA MET A 392 -5.85 3.04 -2.40
C MET A 392 -6.02 3.07 -0.89
N GLU A 393 -4.99 2.67 -0.20
CA GLU A 393 -4.96 2.51 1.25
C GLU A 393 -4.19 3.63 1.96
N TYR A 394 -4.64 3.91 3.18
CA TYR A 394 -3.96 4.74 4.19
C TYR A 394 -4.29 4.21 5.59
N PRO A 395 -3.52 4.56 6.62
CA PRO A 395 -3.87 4.14 7.97
C PRO A 395 -5.30 4.56 8.33
N MET A 396 -6.14 3.61 8.71
CA MET A 396 -7.52 3.79 9.13
C MET A 396 -8.51 4.29 8.05
N ILE A 397 -8.07 4.66 6.85
CA ILE A 397 -8.94 5.13 5.76
C ILE A 397 -8.43 4.60 4.42
N CYS A 398 -9.34 4.16 3.57
CA CYS A 398 -9.03 3.75 2.21
C CYS A 398 -10.04 4.31 1.22
N PHE A 399 -9.63 4.38 -0.04
CA PHE A 399 -10.43 4.88 -1.14
C PHE A 399 -10.74 3.74 -2.10
N ASN A 400 -12.02 3.57 -2.47
CA ASN A 400 -12.49 2.39 -3.17
C ASN A 400 -13.37 2.75 -4.37
N TYR A 401 -13.35 1.91 -5.40
CA TYR A 401 -14.25 2.02 -6.53
C TYR A 401 -15.48 1.12 -6.38
N GLY A 402 -16.47 1.33 -7.21
CA GLY A 402 -17.66 0.49 -7.36
C GLY A 402 -18.93 1.32 -7.33
N ARG A 403 -19.44 1.65 -8.50
CA ARG A 403 -20.70 2.38 -8.65
C ARG A 403 -21.71 1.54 -9.42
N PRO A 404 -22.98 1.53 -9.01
CA PRO A 404 -24.05 0.99 -9.81
C PRO A 404 -24.26 1.85 -11.07
N ASP A 405 -25.10 1.39 -11.98
CA ASP A 405 -25.59 2.17 -13.11
C ASP A 405 -26.45 3.35 -12.61
N VAL A 406 -26.69 4.34 -13.48
CA VAL A 406 -27.41 5.59 -13.10
C VAL A 406 -28.81 5.32 -12.54
N ASP A 407 -29.44 4.21 -12.93
CA ASP A 407 -30.76 3.78 -12.43
C ASP A 407 -30.69 2.99 -11.08
N GLY A 408 -29.49 2.83 -10.53
CA GLY A 408 -29.24 2.11 -9.28
C GLY A 408 -29.10 0.60 -9.45
N THR A 409 -29.19 0.06 -10.65
CA THR A 409 -28.96 -1.36 -10.91
C THR A 409 -27.46 -1.69 -10.97
N TYR A 410 -27.09 -2.90 -10.65
CA TYR A 410 -25.69 -3.37 -10.74
C TYR A 410 -25.62 -4.88 -10.99
N SER A 411 -24.58 -5.29 -11.69
CA SER A 411 -24.27 -6.70 -11.92
C SER A 411 -23.51 -7.31 -10.73
N ASP A 412 -23.49 -8.65 -10.65
CA ASP A 412 -22.61 -9.35 -9.70
C ASP A 412 -21.13 -8.98 -9.87
N ALA A 413 -20.69 -8.71 -11.09
CA ALA A 413 -19.31 -8.26 -11.35
C ALA A 413 -19.00 -6.92 -10.68
N VAL A 414 -19.92 -5.97 -10.69
CA VAL A 414 -19.79 -4.66 -10.02
C VAL A 414 -19.83 -4.86 -8.50
N LYS A 415 -20.79 -5.63 -7.99
CA LYS A 415 -20.94 -5.94 -6.56
C LYS A 415 -19.69 -6.60 -5.98
N TYR A 416 -19.28 -7.73 -6.55
CA TYR A 416 -18.10 -8.45 -6.05
C TYR A 416 -16.79 -7.68 -6.33
N GLY A 417 -16.75 -6.87 -7.39
CA GLY A 417 -15.64 -5.96 -7.65
C GLY A 417 -15.47 -4.92 -6.54
N MET A 418 -16.55 -4.29 -6.09
CA MET A 418 -16.54 -3.36 -4.96
C MET A 418 -16.17 -4.06 -3.63
N ILE A 419 -16.77 -5.22 -3.35
CA ILE A 419 -16.46 -5.97 -2.14
C ILE A 419 -14.98 -6.38 -2.13
N SER A 420 -14.44 -6.86 -3.26
CA SER A 420 -13.01 -7.21 -3.40
C SER A 420 -12.10 -6.04 -3.09
N VAL A 421 -12.35 -4.86 -3.66
CA VAL A 421 -11.48 -3.70 -3.43
C VAL A 421 -11.59 -3.22 -1.98
N ILE A 422 -12.77 -3.21 -1.37
CA ILE A 422 -12.91 -2.83 0.05
C ILE A 422 -12.17 -3.82 0.96
N ILE A 423 -12.27 -5.13 0.73
CA ILE A 423 -11.50 -6.13 1.49
C ILE A 423 -10.00 -5.87 1.32
N HIS A 424 -9.54 -5.60 0.10
CA HIS A 424 -8.15 -5.35 -0.21
C HIS A 424 -7.63 -4.09 0.49
N GLU A 425 -8.27 -2.94 0.27
CA GLU A 425 -7.79 -1.66 0.79
C GLU A 425 -7.91 -1.55 2.32
N VAL A 426 -8.95 -2.12 2.93
CA VAL A 426 -9.04 -2.23 4.40
C VAL A 426 -8.00 -3.20 4.94
N GLY A 427 -7.72 -4.29 4.21
CA GLY A 427 -6.71 -5.28 4.55
C GLY A 427 -5.30 -4.69 4.65
N HIS A 428 -4.98 -3.71 3.81
CA HIS A 428 -3.72 -2.97 3.87
C HIS A 428 -3.44 -2.29 5.21
N ASN A 429 -4.44 -2.05 6.04
CA ASN A 429 -4.18 -1.61 7.42
C ASN A 429 -3.28 -2.59 8.19
N PHE A 430 -3.34 -3.89 7.88
CA PHE A 430 -2.47 -4.90 8.49
C PHE A 430 -1.11 -4.95 7.78
N PHE A 431 -1.11 -4.97 6.46
CA PHE A 431 0.06 -4.99 5.57
C PHE A 431 -0.15 -3.97 4.44
N PRO A 432 0.57 -2.85 4.37
CA PRO A 432 1.78 -2.49 5.10
C PRO A 432 1.58 -1.44 6.21
N MET A 433 0.36 -0.97 6.52
CA MET A 433 0.19 0.18 7.41
C MET A 433 0.66 -0.11 8.84
N ILE A 434 0.50 -1.33 9.34
CA ILE A 434 0.94 -1.75 10.68
C ILE A 434 2.24 -2.55 10.61
N VAL A 435 2.33 -3.57 9.73
CA VAL A 435 3.57 -4.30 9.45
C VAL A 435 4.26 -3.59 8.28
N ASN A 436 5.06 -2.57 8.58
CA ASN A 436 5.47 -1.52 7.65
C ASN A 436 6.75 -1.90 6.88
N SER A 437 6.60 -2.63 5.77
CA SER A 437 7.69 -2.95 4.85
C SER A 437 8.08 -1.77 3.94
N ASP A 438 9.27 -1.84 3.32
CA ASP A 438 9.71 -0.89 2.30
C ASP A 438 9.10 -1.24 0.93
N GLU A 439 7.98 -0.63 0.60
CA GLU A 439 7.25 -0.85 -0.65
C GLU A 439 8.00 -0.31 -1.88
N ARG A 440 8.90 0.65 -1.71
CA ARG A 440 9.79 1.12 -2.78
C ARG A 440 10.71 0.02 -3.32
N GLN A 441 10.96 -1.01 -2.51
CA GLN A 441 11.79 -2.12 -2.88
C GLN A 441 11.01 -3.40 -3.12
N TRP A 442 10.00 -3.69 -2.27
CA TRP A 442 9.34 -4.99 -2.22
C TRP A 442 7.81 -4.85 -2.20
N SER A 443 7.21 -4.51 -3.36
CA SER A 443 5.76 -4.42 -3.49
C SER A 443 5.02 -5.71 -3.08
N TRP A 444 5.65 -6.87 -3.14
CA TRP A 444 5.01 -8.12 -2.74
C TRP A 444 4.75 -8.24 -1.24
N MET A 445 5.51 -7.54 -0.39
CA MET A 445 5.30 -7.53 1.07
C MET A 445 4.09 -6.67 1.47
N ASP A 446 3.71 -5.78 0.62
CA ASP A 446 2.52 -4.98 0.64
C ASP A 446 1.38 -5.74 -0.07
N GLU A 447 1.35 -5.72 -1.36
CA GLU A 447 0.29 -6.23 -2.22
C GLU A 447 0.11 -7.74 -2.17
N GLY A 448 1.22 -8.46 -2.10
CA GLY A 448 1.21 -9.93 -2.13
C GLY A 448 0.71 -10.55 -0.84
N LEU A 449 1.18 -10.07 0.32
CA LEU A 449 0.70 -10.51 1.63
C LEU A 449 -0.78 -10.17 1.79
N ASN A 450 -1.15 -8.95 1.39
CA ASN A 450 -2.54 -8.50 1.45
C ASN A 450 -3.45 -9.27 0.50
N THR A 451 -3.04 -9.53 -0.75
CA THR A 451 -3.84 -10.34 -1.71
C THR A 451 -4.04 -11.77 -1.22
N PHE A 452 -3.05 -12.36 -0.55
CA PHE A 452 -3.20 -13.68 0.09
C PHE A 452 -4.28 -13.65 1.17
N MET A 453 -4.26 -12.66 2.05
CA MET A 453 -5.26 -12.48 3.10
C MET A 453 -6.64 -12.13 2.53
N GLN A 454 -6.69 -11.29 1.49
CA GLN A 454 -7.91 -10.95 0.77
C GLN A 454 -8.61 -12.19 0.24
N PHE A 455 -7.89 -13.11 -0.39
CA PHE A 455 -8.47 -14.34 -0.89
C PHE A 455 -9.18 -15.14 0.21
N MET A 456 -8.59 -15.26 1.39
CA MET A 456 -9.22 -15.93 2.53
C MET A 456 -10.48 -15.20 3.00
N ALA A 457 -10.41 -13.87 3.14
CA ALA A 457 -11.55 -13.06 3.58
C ALA A 457 -12.70 -13.07 2.56
N GLU A 458 -12.40 -13.10 1.26
CA GLU A 458 -13.40 -13.28 0.20
C GLU A 458 -14.14 -14.61 0.32
N GLN A 459 -13.43 -15.72 0.58
CA GLN A 459 -14.03 -17.05 0.75
C GLN A 459 -14.82 -17.18 2.06
N GLU A 460 -14.50 -16.37 3.07
CA GLU A 460 -15.28 -16.27 4.32
C GLU A 460 -16.54 -15.41 4.15
N TRP A 461 -16.49 -14.40 3.27
CA TRP A 461 -17.67 -13.60 2.92
C TRP A 461 -18.72 -14.42 2.16
N ASP A 462 -18.29 -15.14 1.14
CA ASP A 462 -19.11 -16.03 0.34
C ASP A 462 -18.26 -17.24 -0.12
N ARG A 463 -18.69 -18.45 0.23
CA ARG A 463 -17.96 -19.68 -0.12
C ARG A 463 -17.70 -19.81 -1.64
N ASN A 464 -18.56 -19.26 -2.47
CA ASN A 464 -18.48 -19.28 -3.93
C ASN A 464 -17.98 -17.94 -4.51
N TYR A 465 -17.28 -17.15 -3.69
CA TYR A 465 -16.78 -15.84 -4.12
C TYR A 465 -15.97 -15.94 -5.41
N PRO A 466 -16.24 -15.10 -6.43
CA PRO A 466 -15.53 -15.15 -7.72
C PRO A 466 -14.15 -14.49 -7.65
N SER A 467 -13.27 -14.97 -6.74
CA SER A 467 -11.95 -14.41 -6.52
C SER A 467 -11.12 -14.35 -7.80
N ARG A 468 -10.51 -13.21 -8.05
CA ARG A 468 -9.67 -12.98 -9.23
C ARG A 468 -8.25 -13.51 -9.07
N ARG A 469 -7.75 -13.59 -7.84
CA ARG A 469 -6.40 -13.97 -7.45
C ARG A 469 -6.46 -15.01 -6.32
N GLY A 470 -5.35 -15.68 -6.03
CA GLY A 470 -5.27 -16.68 -4.96
C GLY A 470 -5.27 -18.13 -5.45
N PRO A 471 -6.30 -18.64 -6.16
CA PRO A 471 -6.29 -20.00 -6.69
C PRO A 471 -5.15 -20.22 -7.69
N ALA A 472 -4.43 -21.34 -7.56
CA ALA A 472 -3.22 -21.63 -8.33
C ALA A 472 -3.43 -21.57 -9.86
N HIS A 473 -4.59 -22.00 -10.37
CA HIS A 473 -4.87 -21.96 -11.81
C HIS A 473 -4.96 -20.51 -12.37
N LYS A 474 -5.20 -19.51 -11.54
CA LYS A 474 -5.31 -18.11 -11.96
C LYS A 474 -3.96 -17.48 -12.34
N ILE A 475 -2.84 -18.01 -11.83
CA ILE A 475 -1.50 -17.50 -12.18
C ILE A 475 -0.94 -18.09 -13.47
N VAL A 476 -1.51 -19.19 -13.97
CA VAL A 476 -1.01 -19.91 -15.16
C VAL A 476 -0.81 -19.03 -16.39
N PRO A 477 -1.74 -18.09 -16.74
CA PRO A 477 -1.52 -17.22 -17.89
C PRO A 477 -0.25 -16.37 -17.77
N TYR A 478 0.04 -15.86 -16.56
CA TYR A 478 1.28 -15.13 -16.30
C TYR A 478 2.50 -16.03 -16.42
N MET A 479 2.49 -17.21 -15.80
CA MET A 479 3.61 -18.15 -15.83
C MET A 479 3.92 -18.68 -17.24
N ARG A 480 2.97 -18.60 -18.16
CA ARG A 480 3.14 -18.92 -19.58
C ARG A 480 3.57 -17.75 -20.45
N SER A 481 3.76 -16.58 -19.89
CA SER A 481 4.28 -15.42 -20.62
C SER A 481 5.67 -15.71 -21.19
N GLU A 482 6.09 -14.94 -22.19
CA GLU A 482 7.44 -15.01 -22.72
C GLU A 482 8.48 -14.76 -21.60
N LYS A 483 9.57 -15.49 -21.60
CA LYS A 483 10.56 -15.48 -20.50
C LYS A 483 11.06 -14.08 -20.14
N HIS A 484 11.21 -13.19 -21.12
CA HIS A 484 11.67 -11.81 -20.88
C HIS A 484 10.64 -10.90 -20.20
N LEU A 485 9.38 -11.35 -20.08
CA LEU A 485 8.31 -10.65 -19.36
C LEU A 485 8.09 -11.22 -17.94
N LEU A 486 8.81 -12.27 -17.57
CA LEU A 486 8.74 -12.87 -16.24
C LEU A 486 9.88 -12.36 -15.38
N GLU A 487 9.54 -11.99 -14.15
CA GLU A 487 10.49 -11.46 -13.17
C GLU A 487 10.33 -12.17 -11.83
N PRO A 488 11.41 -12.29 -11.05
CA PRO A 488 11.34 -12.75 -9.67
C PRO A 488 10.36 -11.88 -8.85
N ILE A 489 9.69 -12.46 -7.86
CA ILE A 489 8.87 -11.69 -6.91
C ILE A 489 9.72 -10.64 -6.18
N MET A 490 11.00 -10.95 -5.93
CA MET A 490 11.96 -10.05 -5.28
C MET A 490 12.43 -8.87 -6.14
N THR A 491 11.92 -8.73 -7.37
CA THR A 491 12.25 -7.60 -8.25
C THR A 491 11.87 -6.27 -7.60
N ASN A 492 12.74 -5.28 -7.73
CA ASN A 492 12.47 -3.93 -7.25
C ASN A 492 11.22 -3.35 -7.93
N SER A 493 10.39 -2.69 -7.15
CA SER A 493 9.05 -2.23 -7.53
C SER A 493 9.00 -1.43 -8.82
N GLU A 494 9.95 -0.53 -9.04
CA GLU A 494 10.01 0.30 -10.27
C GLU A 494 10.42 -0.48 -11.53
N ASN A 495 11.02 -1.66 -11.37
CA ASN A 495 11.51 -2.48 -12.47
C ASN A 495 10.53 -3.59 -12.89
N ILE A 496 9.42 -3.75 -12.20
CA ILE A 496 8.43 -4.79 -12.51
C ILE A 496 7.70 -4.44 -13.81
N ILE A 497 7.77 -5.34 -14.80
CA ILE A 497 7.11 -5.17 -16.11
C ILE A 497 5.61 -5.46 -15.99
N GLN A 498 5.25 -6.63 -15.46
CA GLN A 498 3.87 -7.05 -15.25
C GLN A 498 3.49 -6.90 -13.77
N PHE A 499 3.23 -5.66 -13.34
CA PHE A 499 3.08 -5.31 -11.93
C PHE A 499 1.97 -6.12 -11.22
N GLY A 500 0.76 -6.16 -11.76
CA GLY A 500 -0.36 -6.89 -11.15
C GLY A 500 -0.09 -8.39 -10.92
N PRO A 501 0.37 -9.16 -11.92
CA PRO A 501 0.76 -10.54 -11.72
C PRO A 501 1.94 -10.72 -10.75
N ASN A 502 2.98 -9.91 -10.83
CA ASN A 502 4.20 -10.08 -10.05
C ASN A 502 4.03 -9.65 -8.58
N ALA A 503 3.49 -8.45 -8.33
CA ALA A 503 3.37 -7.91 -6.96
C ALA A 503 2.20 -8.53 -6.19
N TYR A 504 1.09 -8.88 -6.85
CA TYR A 504 -0.16 -9.36 -6.25
C TYR A 504 -0.35 -10.87 -6.39
N ALA A 505 -0.53 -11.34 -7.64
CA ALA A 505 -1.08 -12.67 -7.88
C ALA A 505 -0.08 -13.79 -7.62
N LYS A 506 1.17 -13.65 -8.07
CA LYS A 506 2.21 -14.68 -7.91
C LYS A 506 2.57 -14.92 -6.45
N PRO A 507 2.87 -13.87 -5.62
CA PRO A 507 3.14 -14.09 -4.21
C PRO A 507 1.92 -14.62 -3.44
N ALA A 508 0.71 -14.12 -3.71
CA ALA A 508 -0.49 -14.67 -3.09
C ALA A 508 -0.72 -16.15 -3.43
N THR A 509 -0.47 -16.53 -4.68
CA THR A 509 -0.54 -17.94 -5.11
C THR A 509 0.52 -18.79 -4.41
N ALA A 510 1.76 -18.29 -4.33
CA ALA A 510 2.84 -18.97 -3.62
C ALA A 510 2.46 -19.21 -2.15
N LEU A 511 2.01 -18.19 -1.44
CA LEU A 511 1.60 -18.33 -0.04
C LEU A 511 0.42 -19.29 0.13
N ASN A 512 -0.55 -19.28 -0.80
CA ASN A 512 -1.68 -20.20 -0.77
C ASN A 512 -1.24 -21.66 -0.98
N ILE A 513 -0.33 -21.93 -1.93
CA ILE A 513 0.24 -23.26 -2.14
C ILE A 513 1.07 -23.70 -0.91
N LEU A 514 1.85 -22.79 -0.35
CA LEU A 514 2.63 -23.06 0.86
C LEU A 514 1.71 -23.48 2.03
N ARG A 515 0.59 -22.75 2.21
CA ARG A 515 -0.40 -23.02 3.25
C ARG A 515 -1.18 -24.31 3.02
N GLU A 516 -1.67 -24.54 1.80
CA GLU A 516 -2.58 -25.64 1.52
C GLU A 516 -1.86 -26.98 1.27
N THR A 517 -0.62 -26.94 0.75
CA THR A 517 0.05 -28.14 0.22
C THR A 517 1.36 -28.45 0.95
N VAL A 518 2.21 -27.46 1.21
CA VAL A 518 3.57 -27.70 1.72
C VAL A 518 3.60 -27.80 3.24
N MET A 519 3.08 -26.79 3.94
CA MET A 519 3.12 -26.73 5.41
C MET A 519 1.85 -27.31 6.06
N GLY A 520 0.70 -27.20 5.39
CA GLY A 520 -0.62 -27.40 5.99
C GLY A 520 -1.11 -26.14 6.72
N ARG A 521 -2.44 -26.02 6.82
CA ARG A 521 -3.10 -24.78 7.29
C ARG A 521 -2.71 -24.39 8.71
N GLU A 522 -2.75 -25.33 9.64
CA GLU A 522 -2.49 -25.03 11.06
C GLU A 522 -1.09 -24.48 11.30
N LEU A 523 -0.09 -25.12 10.71
CA LEU A 523 1.31 -24.74 10.89
C LEU A 523 1.63 -23.43 10.17
N PHE A 524 1.13 -23.26 8.95
CA PHE A 524 1.29 -22.00 8.22
C PHE A 524 0.63 -20.83 8.96
N ASP A 525 -0.64 -21.00 9.37
CA ASP A 525 -1.39 -19.93 10.06
C ASP A 525 -0.72 -19.54 11.38
N TYR A 526 -0.15 -20.49 12.11
CA TYR A 526 0.66 -20.22 13.30
C TYR A 526 1.90 -19.40 12.96
N ALA A 527 2.69 -19.81 11.97
CA ALA A 527 3.93 -19.12 11.58
C ALA A 527 3.64 -17.70 11.03
N PHE A 528 2.61 -17.56 10.22
CA PHE A 528 2.18 -16.27 9.67
C PHE A 528 1.70 -15.31 10.77
N LYS A 529 1.00 -15.82 11.79
CA LYS A 529 0.62 -15.06 12.97
C LYS A 529 1.84 -14.61 13.78
N GLN A 530 2.86 -15.47 13.92
CA GLN A 530 4.12 -15.10 14.56
C GLN A 530 4.82 -13.95 13.83
N TYR A 531 4.91 -14.02 12.49
CA TYR A 531 5.47 -12.94 11.68
C TYR A 531 4.72 -11.62 11.91
N SER A 532 3.40 -11.64 11.74
CA SER A 532 2.55 -10.47 11.88
C SER A 532 2.70 -9.81 13.26
N THR A 533 2.72 -10.62 14.31
CA THR A 533 2.85 -10.14 15.70
C THR A 533 4.25 -9.61 16.02
N ARG A 534 5.30 -10.30 15.58
CA ARG A 534 6.71 -9.89 15.80
C ARG A 534 6.99 -8.52 15.17
N TRP A 535 6.41 -8.27 13.99
CA TRP A 535 6.68 -7.07 13.20
C TRP A 535 5.58 -6.01 13.24
N MET A 536 4.60 -6.18 14.10
CA MET A 536 3.58 -5.18 14.35
C MET A 536 4.21 -3.84 14.76
N PHE A 537 3.87 -2.77 14.04
CA PHE A 537 4.45 -1.42 14.18
C PHE A 537 5.98 -1.36 14.01
N LYS A 538 6.52 -2.17 13.13
CA LYS A 538 7.95 -2.21 12.82
C LYS A 538 8.18 -2.31 11.31
N HIS A 539 9.47 -2.28 10.92
CA HIS A 539 9.91 -2.28 9.53
C HIS A 539 10.59 -3.61 9.16
N PRO A 540 9.82 -4.66 8.80
CA PRO A 540 10.40 -5.92 8.37
C PRO A 540 10.99 -5.85 6.96
N THR A 541 11.86 -6.82 6.66
CA THR A 541 12.39 -7.12 5.34
C THR A 541 11.93 -8.51 4.88
N PRO A 542 12.11 -8.88 3.60
CA PRO A 542 11.86 -10.25 3.15
C PRO A 542 12.58 -11.31 3.99
N ASP A 543 13.82 -11.05 4.38
CA ASP A 543 14.61 -11.96 5.21
C ASP A 543 13.93 -12.26 6.56
N ASP A 544 13.33 -11.23 7.16
CA ASP A 544 12.61 -11.38 8.43
C ASP A 544 11.35 -12.23 8.26
N PHE A 545 10.68 -12.11 7.12
CA PHE A 545 9.53 -12.95 6.79
C PHE A 545 9.94 -14.42 6.59
N PHE A 546 10.92 -14.68 5.73
CA PHE A 546 11.36 -16.04 5.41
C PHE A 546 11.87 -16.77 6.66
N ARG A 547 12.74 -16.12 7.43
CA ARG A 547 13.26 -16.69 8.69
C ARG A 547 12.16 -16.91 9.73
N THR A 548 11.19 -15.99 9.84
CA THR A 548 10.10 -16.20 10.79
C THR A 548 9.25 -17.40 10.42
N MET A 549 8.95 -17.58 9.13
CA MET A 549 8.16 -18.73 8.68
C MET A 549 8.88 -20.06 8.97
N GLU A 550 10.19 -20.13 8.78
CA GLU A 550 11.00 -21.31 9.07
C GLU A 550 11.18 -21.55 10.57
N ASP A 551 11.55 -20.52 11.35
CA ASP A 551 11.74 -20.61 12.79
C ASP A 551 10.46 -21.07 13.51
N ALA A 552 9.33 -20.47 13.17
CA ALA A 552 8.05 -20.78 13.80
C ALA A 552 7.50 -22.16 13.41
N SER A 553 7.84 -22.68 12.23
CA SER A 553 7.33 -23.95 11.72
C SER A 553 8.31 -25.13 11.88
N ALA A 554 9.59 -24.85 12.07
CA ALA A 554 10.68 -25.84 12.00
C ALA A 554 10.74 -26.59 10.64
N VAL A 555 10.27 -25.94 9.56
CA VAL A 555 10.31 -26.47 8.20
C VAL A 555 11.37 -25.71 7.40
N ASP A 556 12.28 -26.44 6.75
CA ASP A 556 13.22 -25.87 5.77
C ASP A 556 12.46 -25.46 4.51
N LEU A 557 12.38 -24.16 4.24
CA LEU A 557 11.66 -23.58 3.10
C LEU A 557 12.60 -22.86 2.12
N ASP A 558 13.91 -22.90 2.31
CA ASP A 558 14.88 -22.23 1.44
C ASP A 558 14.70 -22.58 -0.04
N TRP A 559 14.44 -23.86 -0.34
CA TRP A 559 14.11 -24.33 -1.69
C TRP A 559 12.85 -23.68 -2.25
N TYR A 560 11.85 -23.44 -1.39
CA TYR A 560 10.57 -22.85 -1.76
C TYR A 560 10.72 -21.36 -2.07
N TRP A 561 11.40 -20.63 -1.17
CA TRP A 561 11.68 -19.21 -1.35
C TRP A 561 12.52 -18.97 -2.60
N ARG A 562 13.57 -19.77 -2.81
CA ARG A 562 14.43 -19.70 -4.00
C ARG A 562 13.61 -19.88 -5.28
N GLY A 563 12.76 -20.88 -5.36
CA GLY A 563 11.97 -21.19 -6.55
C GLY A 563 10.91 -20.14 -6.84
N TRP A 564 10.12 -19.73 -5.83
CA TRP A 564 9.01 -18.82 -6.04
C TRP A 564 9.40 -17.35 -6.05
N PHE A 565 10.30 -16.92 -5.15
CA PHE A 565 10.59 -15.50 -4.92
C PHE A 565 11.82 -14.99 -5.68
N TYR A 566 12.85 -15.84 -5.82
CA TYR A 566 14.12 -15.42 -6.44
C TYR A 566 14.28 -15.85 -7.90
N LYS A 567 13.48 -16.82 -8.38
CA LYS A 567 13.57 -17.36 -9.75
C LYS A 567 12.26 -17.22 -10.52
N THR A 568 12.36 -17.44 -11.85
CA THR A 568 11.21 -17.37 -12.78
C THR A 568 10.96 -18.70 -13.50
N GLU A 569 11.75 -19.70 -13.23
CA GLU A 569 11.65 -21.01 -13.88
C GLU A 569 10.37 -21.73 -13.46
N PRO A 570 9.53 -22.19 -14.41
CA PRO A 570 8.37 -23.00 -14.10
C PRO A 570 8.80 -24.42 -13.71
N VAL A 571 7.98 -25.07 -12.90
CA VAL A 571 8.05 -26.52 -12.72
C VAL A 571 7.34 -27.17 -13.91
N ASP A 572 8.06 -28.01 -14.64
CA ASP A 572 7.52 -28.83 -15.73
C ASP A 572 7.49 -30.28 -15.29
N ILE A 573 6.30 -30.87 -15.25
CA ILE A 573 6.09 -32.27 -14.87
C ILE A 573 5.53 -32.99 -16.07
N SER A 574 6.23 -34.06 -16.50
CA SER A 574 5.77 -34.96 -17.55
C SER A 574 5.63 -36.39 -17.03
N ILE A 575 4.72 -37.15 -17.63
CA ILE A 575 4.63 -38.60 -17.44
C ILE A 575 5.40 -39.24 -18.58
N GLU A 576 6.57 -39.78 -18.28
CA GLU A 576 7.39 -40.45 -19.30
C GLU A 576 6.89 -41.87 -19.61
N SER A 577 6.35 -42.55 -18.60
CA SER A 577 5.75 -43.88 -18.79
C SER A 577 4.67 -44.15 -17.75
N ALA A 578 3.69 -44.94 -18.10
CA ALA A 578 2.70 -45.48 -17.20
C ALA A 578 2.64 -47.00 -17.41
N ASN A 579 2.99 -47.77 -16.38
CA ASN A 579 2.96 -49.23 -16.43
C ASN A 579 1.88 -49.78 -15.51
N TRP A 580 1.12 -50.75 -16.02
CA TRP A 580 0.10 -51.44 -15.24
C TRP A 580 0.64 -52.79 -14.80
N PHE A 581 0.59 -53.09 -13.51
CA PHE A 581 1.06 -54.37 -12.95
C PHE A 581 -0.12 -55.09 -12.28
N LYS A 582 -0.31 -56.33 -12.65
CA LYS A 582 -1.23 -57.21 -11.94
C LYS A 582 -0.46 -57.88 -10.81
N LEU A 583 -0.92 -57.66 -9.57
CA LEU A 583 -0.35 -58.37 -8.44
C LEU A 583 -0.73 -59.85 -8.51
N ASP A 584 0.27 -60.71 -8.42
CA ASP A 584 0.12 -62.15 -8.32
C ASP A 584 0.79 -62.60 -7.01
N ASN A 585 0.16 -63.51 -6.30
CA ASN A 585 0.70 -64.07 -5.05
C ASN A 585 1.75 -65.16 -5.25
N ARG A 586 2.04 -65.51 -6.49
CA ARG A 586 3.13 -66.42 -6.82
C ARG A 586 4.46 -65.68 -6.78
N SER A 587 5.49 -66.33 -6.23
CA SER A 587 6.84 -65.81 -6.34
C SER A 587 7.17 -65.52 -7.81
N PRO A 588 7.90 -64.42 -8.13
CA PRO A 588 8.39 -64.25 -9.47
C PRO A 588 9.09 -65.52 -9.90
N ALA A 589 8.72 -66.00 -11.05
CA ALA A 589 9.46 -67.15 -11.63
C ALA A 589 10.91 -66.73 -11.84
N GLU A 590 11.82 -67.55 -11.43
CA GLU A 590 13.25 -67.47 -11.72
C GLU A 590 13.52 -67.28 -13.21
#